data_f5e796f323463b3ab26016fca0547091
#
_entry.id   f5e796f323463b3ab26016fca0547091
#
_cell.length_a   1.000
_cell.length_b   1.000
_cell.length_c   1.000
_cell.angle_alpha   90.00
_cell.angle_beta   90.00
_cell.angle_gamma   90.00
#
_symmetry.space_group_name_H-M   'P 1'
#
loop_
_entity.id
_entity.type
_entity.pdbx_description
1 polymer ?
#
loop_
_entity_poly.entity_id
_entity_poly.type
_entity_poly.pdbx_seq_one_letter_code
_entity_poly.pdbx_strand_id
1 'polypeptide(L)'
;MLLMVLMTYLPLSPLYAIKLVSVAADYLLAVFVGLLIRRISRSDVTALMAYTATLFLPAVFLNSALWGQCDAIYVAFLVMSLYYILREKSVAAMICFGVAFSFKLQAVFFLPVVILAALKGKIKWWSPGVAILTFFASGLPALIAGMSFADAYGVYILQAGQYSELSLTAPNFYICLDHLVSAAECDANFAASLVWFAFGAVGCAMLPLYRKSYRTDDDRLWLTMAAFFAAFMPYVLPHMHERYWYFSDILALMLLFVFPKRWYMSIAVMLPSLYAVCCYLFDSDREKLLLMALLMLAGICLLGRELYRQVRRQAKPIQETGEET
;
A
#
# COMPACT_ATOMS: atom_id res chain seq x y z
N MET A 1 8.00 12.28 14.77
CA MET A 1 8.57 13.18 15.81
C MET A 1 7.54 14.19 16.28
N LEU A 2 7.06 15.16 15.46
CA LEU A 2 6.13 16.21 15.92
C LEU A 2 4.86 15.63 16.58
N LEU A 3 4.23 14.63 15.97
CA LEU A 3 3.05 13.99 16.52
C LEU A 3 3.32 13.37 17.90
N MET A 4 4.48 12.73 18.09
CA MET A 4 4.90 12.18 19.39
C MET A 4 5.09 13.27 20.43
N VAL A 5 5.70 14.39 20.05
CA VAL A 5 5.84 15.54 20.96
C VAL A 5 4.46 16.10 21.36
N LEU A 6 3.54 16.23 20.41
CA LEU A 6 2.17 16.68 20.73
C LEU A 6 1.45 15.75 21.70
N MET A 7 1.71 14.45 21.61
CA MET A 7 1.11 13.46 22.55
C MET A 7 1.60 13.63 23.98
N THR A 8 2.83 14.15 24.20
CA THR A 8 3.38 14.36 25.57
C THR A 8 2.60 15.43 26.35
N TYR A 9 1.85 16.32 25.67
CA TYR A 9 1.00 17.32 26.31
C TYR A 9 -0.38 16.80 26.69
N LEU A 10 -0.74 15.58 26.28
CA LEU A 10 -2.00 14.97 26.67
C LEU A 10 -1.92 14.41 28.09
N PRO A 11 -2.94 14.59 28.95
CA PRO A 11 -2.99 14.04 30.30
C PRO A 11 -3.29 12.53 30.27
N LEU A 12 -2.59 11.79 29.43
CA LEU A 12 -2.78 10.35 29.20
C LEU A 12 -1.45 9.62 29.35
N SER A 13 -1.48 8.33 29.69
CA SER A 13 -0.27 7.53 29.61
C SER A 13 0.21 7.44 28.14
N PRO A 14 1.52 7.33 27.88
CA PRO A 14 2.06 7.29 26.52
C PRO A 14 1.40 6.23 25.63
N LEU A 15 1.10 5.06 26.17
CA LEU A 15 0.45 3.97 25.45
C LEU A 15 -0.96 4.37 24.97
N TYR A 16 -1.77 4.98 25.82
CA TYR A 16 -3.11 5.43 25.43
C TYR A 16 -3.08 6.61 24.46
N ALA A 17 -2.11 7.53 24.62
CA ALA A 17 -1.93 8.64 23.68
C ALA A 17 -1.60 8.14 22.27
N ILE A 18 -0.69 7.17 22.13
CA ILE A 18 -0.34 6.55 20.83
C ILE A 18 -1.57 5.83 20.24
N LYS A 19 -2.26 5.01 21.04
CA LYS A 19 -3.45 4.29 20.58
C LYS A 19 -4.56 5.23 20.13
N LEU A 20 -4.80 6.32 20.86
CA LEU A 20 -5.82 7.32 20.50
C LEU A 20 -5.56 7.93 19.12
N VAL A 21 -4.30 8.28 18.83
CA VAL A 21 -3.93 8.83 17.51
C VAL A 21 -4.08 7.79 16.41
N SER A 22 -3.67 6.55 16.68
CA SER A 22 -3.82 5.44 15.72
C SER A 22 -5.29 5.16 15.42
N VAL A 23 -6.14 5.09 16.44
CA VAL A 23 -7.60 4.91 16.28
C VAL A 23 -8.24 6.11 15.57
N ALA A 24 -7.82 7.34 15.84
CA ALA A 24 -8.30 8.50 15.09
C ALA A 24 -7.93 8.39 13.58
N ALA A 25 -6.75 7.85 13.28
CA ALA A 25 -6.36 7.57 11.90
C ALA A 25 -7.18 6.44 11.27
N ASP A 26 -7.64 5.43 12.03
CA ASP A 26 -8.56 4.40 11.53
C ASP A 26 -9.89 5.01 11.07
N TYR A 27 -10.44 5.97 11.82
CA TYR A 27 -11.66 6.68 11.40
C TYR A 27 -11.42 7.51 10.13
N LEU A 28 -10.28 8.20 10.04
CA LEU A 28 -9.91 8.96 8.83
C LEU A 28 -9.78 8.01 7.62
N LEU A 29 -9.10 6.88 7.81
CA LEU A 29 -8.96 5.82 6.81
C LEU A 29 -10.32 5.32 6.34
N ALA A 30 -11.21 4.95 7.28
CA ALA A 30 -12.53 4.45 6.98
C ALA A 30 -13.39 5.46 6.20
N VAL A 31 -13.32 6.75 6.54
CA VAL A 31 -14.00 7.82 5.79
C VAL A 31 -13.53 7.82 4.33
N PHE A 32 -12.23 7.79 4.05
CA PHE A 32 -11.72 7.85 2.68
C PHE A 32 -11.93 6.55 1.91
N VAL A 33 -11.93 5.38 2.58
CA VAL A 33 -12.40 4.12 2.00
C VAL A 33 -13.86 4.24 1.57
N GLY A 34 -14.73 4.73 2.44
CA GLY A 34 -16.13 4.98 2.12
C GLY A 34 -16.32 5.93 0.94
N LEU A 35 -15.59 7.06 0.90
CA LEU A 35 -15.65 8.03 -0.19
C LEU A 35 -15.18 7.43 -1.53
N LEU A 36 -14.12 6.62 -1.52
CA LEU A 36 -13.63 5.92 -2.72
C LEU A 36 -14.66 4.90 -3.22
N ILE A 37 -15.21 4.08 -2.32
CA ILE A 37 -16.24 3.10 -2.68
C ILE A 37 -17.51 3.80 -3.17
N ARG A 38 -17.94 4.90 -2.56
CA ARG A 38 -19.04 5.73 -3.06
C ARG A 38 -18.82 6.18 -4.49
N ARG A 39 -17.63 6.65 -4.79
CA ARG A 39 -17.24 7.11 -6.13
C ARG A 39 -17.31 5.98 -7.17
N ILE A 40 -16.82 4.79 -6.82
CA ILE A 40 -16.73 3.64 -7.74
C ILE A 40 -18.09 2.93 -7.89
N SER A 41 -18.81 2.70 -6.78
CA SER A 41 -20.09 1.97 -6.76
C SER A 41 -21.31 2.85 -7.05
N ARG A 42 -21.18 4.17 -6.83
CA ARG A 42 -22.28 5.15 -6.87
C ARG A 42 -23.43 4.83 -5.89
N SER A 43 -23.10 4.17 -4.77
CA SER A 43 -24.05 3.73 -3.74
C SER A 43 -23.60 4.21 -2.37
N ASP A 44 -24.45 4.97 -1.67
CA ASP A 44 -24.20 5.44 -0.32
C ASP A 44 -24.24 4.28 0.69
N VAL A 45 -25.12 3.31 0.48
CA VAL A 45 -25.21 2.11 1.31
C VAL A 45 -23.91 1.30 1.22
N THR A 46 -23.41 1.04 0.01
CA THR A 46 -22.15 0.32 -0.19
C THR A 46 -20.97 1.07 0.42
N ALA A 47 -20.98 2.40 0.34
CA ALA A 47 -19.96 3.25 0.96
C ALA A 47 -19.99 3.15 2.49
N LEU A 48 -21.17 3.20 3.10
CA LEU A 48 -21.33 3.04 4.53
C LEU A 48 -20.91 1.64 5.00
N MET A 49 -21.26 0.60 4.25
CA MET A 49 -20.81 -0.76 4.52
C MET A 49 -19.28 -0.88 4.46
N ALA A 50 -18.64 -0.26 3.48
CA ALA A 50 -17.18 -0.25 3.36
C ALA A 50 -16.50 0.53 4.49
N TYR A 51 -17.06 1.69 4.89
CA TYR A 51 -16.63 2.45 6.06
C TYR A 51 -16.67 1.58 7.32
N THR A 52 -17.82 0.96 7.60
CA THR A 52 -18.01 0.11 8.77
C THR A 52 -17.08 -1.11 8.73
N ALA A 53 -17.00 -1.79 7.58
CA ALA A 53 -16.13 -2.96 7.41
C ALA A 53 -14.64 -2.62 7.63
N THR A 54 -14.21 -1.40 7.29
CA THR A 54 -12.84 -0.93 7.55
C THR A 54 -12.55 -0.87 9.04
N LEU A 55 -13.45 -0.30 9.85
CA LEU A 55 -13.27 -0.18 11.30
C LEU A 55 -13.25 -1.55 12.01
N PHE A 56 -13.98 -2.53 11.49
CA PHE A 56 -14.06 -3.88 12.05
C PHE A 56 -13.13 -4.88 11.35
N LEU A 57 -12.28 -4.42 10.41
CA LEU A 57 -11.30 -5.29 9.79
C LEU A 57 -10.25 -5.72 10.83
N PRO A 58 -9.98 -7.03 11.01
CA PRO A 58 -8.99 -7.50 11.98
C PRO A 58 -7.63 -6.81 11.85
N ALA A 59 -7.13 -6.61 10.63
CA ALA A 59 -5.89 -5.90 10.39
C ALA A 59 -5.90 -4.48 10.98
N VAL A 60 -7.05 -3.78 11.02
CA VAL A 60 -7.17 -2.42 11.52
C VAL A 60 -7.17 -2.41 13.05
N PHE A 61 -8.12 -3.08 13.70
CA PHE A 61 -8.21 -2.98 15.17
C PHE A 61 -7.08 -3.72 15.89
N LEU A 62 -6.50 -4.77 15.30
CA LEU A 62 -5.30 -5.42 15.85
C LEU A 62 -4.08 -4.49 15.77
N ASN A 63 -3.91 -3.76 14.67
CA ASN A 63 -2.77 -2.87 14.48
C ASN A 63 -2.83 -1.66 15.43
N SER A 64 -3.93 -0.92 15.46
CA SER A 64 -4.05 0.33 16.22
C SER A 64 -4.51 0.12 17.66
N ALA A 65 -5.69 -0.48 17.87
CA ALA A 65 -6.27 -0.57 19.21
C ALA A 65 -5.58 -1.60 20.10
N LEU A 66 -5.18 -2.76 19.56
CA LEU A 66 -4.51 -3.79 20.34
C LEU A 66 -3.01 -3.55 20.43
N TRP A 67 -2.31 -3.43 19.31
CA TRP A 67 -0.85 -3.33 19.25
C TRP A 67 -0.32 -1.92 19.53
N GLY A 68 -1.06 -0.86 19.15
CA GLY A 68 -0.62 0.52 19.26
C GLY A 68 0.32 0.94 18.14
N GLN A 69 0.27 0.27 17.00
CA GLN A 69 0.98 0.67 15.79
C GLN A 69 0.28 1.83 15.10
N CYS A 70 1.02 2.56 14.27
CA CYS A 70 0.52 3.76 13.58
C CYS A 70 0.38 3.56 12.05
N ASP A 71 0.24 2.32 11.58
CA ASP A 71 0.15 2.02 10.15
C ASP A 71 -1.08 2.66 9.49
N ALA A 72 -2.17 2.81 10.24
CA ALA A 72 -3.37 3.51 9.78
C ALA A 72 -3.08 4.94 9.30
N ILE A 73 -2.11 5.65 9.90
CA ILE A 73 -1.81 7.03 9.55
C ILE A 73 -1.31 7.13 8.11
N TYR A 74 -0.20 6.41 7.78
CA TYR A 74 0.34 6.51 6.43
C TYR A 74 -0.61 5.92 5.37
N VAL A 75 -1.35 4.86 5.72
CA VAL A 75 -2.32 4.24 4.80
C VAL A 75 -3.53 5.13 4.57
N ALA A 76 -4.03 5.84 5.57
CA ALA A 76 -5.09 6.84 5.38
C ALA A 76 -4.66 7.88 4.33
N PHE A 77 -3.44 8.41 4.45
CA PHE A 77 -2.93 9.37 3.47
C PHE A 77 -2.66 8.76 2.09
N LEU A 78 -2.30 7.47 1.97
CA LEU A 78 -2.21 6.79 0.67
C LEU A 78 -3.58 6.62 0.02
N VAL A 79 -4.61 6.24 0.79
CA VAL A 79 -5.99 6.13 0.29
C VAL A 79 -6.53 7.51 -0.11
N MET A 80 -6.22 8.57 0.66
CA MET A 80 -6.50 9.97 0.29
C MET A 80 -5.80 10.36 -1.00
N SER A 81 -4.52 10.00 -1.16
CA SER A 81 -3.76 10.24 -2.39
C SER A 81 -4.44 9.59 -3.60
N LEU A 82 -4.82 8.32 -3.50
CA LEU A 82 -5.56 7.62 -4.54
C LEU A 82 -6.90 8.33 -4.85
N TYR A 83 -7.65 8.70 -3.82
CA TYR A 83 -8.91 9.45 -4.00
C TYR A 83 -8.73 10.75 -4.77
N TYR A 84 -7.67 11.52 -4.46
CA TYR A 84 -7.38 12.77 -5.16
C TYR A 84 -6.78 12.57 -6.55
N ILE A 85 -6.02 11.49 -6.81
CA ILE A 85 -5.60 11.08 -8.16
C ILE A 85 -6.84 10.85 -9.03
N LEU A 86 -7.81 10.08 -8.55
CA LEU A 86 -9.04 9.79 -9.28
C LEU A 86 -9.92 11.04 -9.50
N ARG A 87 -9.75 12.07 -8.69
CA ARG A 87 -10.38 13.39 -8.87
C ARG A 87 -9.52 14.39 -9.65
N GLU A 88 -8.37 13.95 -10.15
CA GLU A 88 -7.42 14.79 -10.90
C GLU A 88 -6.93 16.01 -10.12
N LYS A 89 -6.95 15.94 -8.78
CA LYS A 89 -6.46 16.98 -7.87
C LYS A 89 -4.97 16.75 -7.55
N SER A 90 -4.11 17.04 -8.54
CA SER A 90 -2.68 16.72 -8.53
C SER A 90 -1.94 17.15 -7.26
N VAL A 91 -2.15 18.40 -6.82
CA VAL A 91 -1.45 18.96 -5.64
C VAL A 91 -1.91 18.25 -4.37
N ALA A 92 -3.22 18.10 -4.15
CA ALA A 92 -3.75 17.42 -2.97
C ALA A 92 -3.32 15.95 -2.92
N ALA A 93 -3.31 15.26 -4.06
CA ALA A 93 -2.82 13.89 -4.16
C ALA A 93 -1.37 13.77 -3.72
N MET A 94 -0.50 14.68 -4.17
CA MET A 94 0.92 14.64 -3.88
C MET A 94 1.27 15.13 -2.48
N ILE A 95 0.51 16.07 -1.91
CA ILE A 95 0.62 16.41 -0.47
C ILE A 95 0.31 15.16 0.36
N CYS A 96 -0.80 14.46 0.09
CA CYS A 96 -1.15 13.25 0.82
C CYS A 96 -0.06 12.17 0.68
N PHE A 97 0.46 11.95 -0.53
CA PHE A 97 1.55 11.00 -0.74
C PHE A 97 2.82 11.39 0.02
N GLY A 98 3.21 12.67 0.00
CA GLY A 98 4.38 13.19 0.72
C GLY A 98 4.23 13.05 2.24
N VAL A 99 3.04 13.31 2.79
CA VAL A 99 2.73 13.07 4.20
C VAL A 99 2.83 11.58 4.54
N ALA A 100 2.23 10.69 3.75
CA ALA A 100 2.33 9.25 3.95
C ALA A 100 3.79 8.78 4.00
N PHE A 101 4.59 9.24 3.05
CA PHE A 101 6.02 8.91 2.96
C PHE A 101 6.81 9.45 4.17
N SER A 102 6.43 10.63 4.69
CA SER A 102 7.04 11.20 5.89
C SER A 102 6.77 10.40 7.17
N PHE A 103 5.68 9.64 7.21
CA PHE A 103 5.37 8.75 8.33
C PHE A 103 6.06 7.40 8.21
N LYS A 104 6.10 6.83 7.01
CA LYS A 104 6.62 5.48 6.83
C LYS A 104 7.15 5.24 5.41
N LEU A 105 8.35 4.64 5.31
CA LEU A 105 9.01 4.33 4.04
C LEU A 105 8.14 3.42 3.15
N GLN A 106 7.32 2.54 3.75
CA GLN A 106 6.41 1.64 3.02
C GLN A 106 5.40 2.36 2.11
N ALA A 107 5.22 3.67 2.27
CA ALA A 107 4.45 4.47 1.31
C ALA A 107 5.02 4.38 -0.12
N VAL A 108 6.30 4.01 -0.29
CA VAL A 108 6.93 3.75 -1.59
C VAL A 108 6.21 2.65 -2.39
N PHE A 109 5.50 1.73 -1.74
CA PHE A 109 4.72 0.69 -2.43
C PHE A 109 3.62 1.26 -3.34
N PHE A 110 3.22 2.51 -3.10
CA PHE A 110 2.27 3.24 -3.94
C PHE A 110 2.93 4.01 -5.08
N LEU A 111 4.25 4.16 -5.09
CA LEU A 111 4.99 4.95 -6.08
C LEU A 111 4.72 4.53 -7.54
N PRO A 112 4.60 3.22 -7.89
CA PRO A 112 4.27 2.83 -9.27
C PRO A 112 2.93 3.41 -9.75
N VAL A 113 1.95 3.55 -8.86
CA VAL A 113 0.64 4.16 -9.16
C VAL A 113 0.80 5.65 -9.44
N VAL A 114 1.60 6.35 -8.63
CA VAL A 114 1.90 7.79 -8.80
C VAL A 114 2.61 8.03 -10.14
N ILE A 115 3.63 7.22 -10.46
CA ILE A 115 4.37 7.31 -11.73
C ILE A 115 3.41 7.13 -12.91
N LEU A 116 2.59 6.08 -12.89
CA LEU A 116 1.64 5.83 -13.97
C LEU A 116 0.60 6.94 -14.06
N ALA A 117 0.12 7.48 -12.94
CA ALA A 117 -0.81 8.60 -12.92
C ALA A 117 -0.23 9.86 -13.60
N ALA A 118 1.06 10.14 -13.38
CA ALA A 118 1.77 11.22 -14.05
C ALA A 118 1.92 10.94 -15.57
N LEU A 119 2.34 9.73 -15.93
CA LEU A 119 2.52 9.32 -17.34
C LEU A 119 1.19 9.32 -18.14
N LYS A 120 0.08 9.03 -17.47
CA LYS A 120 -1.27 9.03 -18.08
C LYS A 120 -1.97 10.39 -17.98
N GLY A 121 -1.35 11.40 -17.42
CA GLY A 121 -1.93 12.74 -17.28
C GLY A 121 -3.05 12.86 -16.26
N LYS A 122 -3.27 11.81 -15.41
CA LYS A 122 -4.20 11.89 -14.27
C LYS A 122 -3.75 12.91 -13.22
N ILE A 123 -2.44 13.08 -13.10
CA ILE A 123 -1.82 14.17 -12.34
C ILE A 123 -0.84 14.92 -13.23
N LYS A 124 -0.62 16.18 -12.91
CA LYS A 124 0.34 17.03 -13.63
C LYS A 124 1.75 16.48 -13.44
N TRP A 125 2.54 16.42 -14.51
CA TRP A 125 3.88 15.81 -14.54
C TRP A 125 4.86 16.40 -13.51
N TRP A 126 4.71 17.67 -13.14
CA TRP A 126 5.53 18.36 -12.14
C TRP A 126 5.08 18.10 -10.69
N SER A 127 3.84 17.60 -10.50
CA SER A 127 3.24 17.47 -9.17
C SER A 127 3.95 16.48 -8.23
N PRO A 128 4.69 15.45 -8.68
CA PRO A 128 5.51 14.63 -7.77
C PRO A 128 6.52 15.46 -6.98
N GLY A 129 7.00 16.61 -7.51
CA GLY A 129 7.81 17.56 -6.76
C GLY A 129 7.13 18.10 -5.51
N VAL A 130 5.79 18.21 -5.51
CA VAL A 130 5.04 18.63 -4.31
C VAL A 130 5.16 17.57 -3.20
N ALA A 131 5.20 16.29 -3.51
CA ALA A 131 5.41 15.25 -2.51
C ALA A 131 6.81 15.35 -1.86
N ILE A 132 7.84 15.64 -2.67
CA ILE A 132 9.20 15.87 -2.17
C ILE A 132 9.23 17.10 -1.25
N LEU A 133 8.61 18.21 -1.67
CA LEU A 133 8.53 19.42 -0.84
C LEU A 133 7.77 19.15 0.46
N THR A 134 6.67 18.38 0.41
CA THR A 134 5.90 18.01 1.59
C THR A 134 6.72 17.15 2.55
N PHE A 135 7.50 16.21 2.03
CA PHE A 135 8.41 15.38 2.83
C PHE A 135 9.41 16.27 3.59
N PHE A 136 10.11 17.16 2.90
CA PHE A 136 11.07 18.07 3.56
C PHE A 136 10.38 19.05 4.52
N ALA A 137 9.21 19.58 4.15
CA ALA A 137 8.44 20.47 5.02
C ALA A 137 8.01 19.79 6.32
N SER A 138 7.70 18.49 6.30
CA SER A 138 7.30 17.75 7.49
C SER A 138 8.41 17.60 8.53
N GLY A 139 9.69 17.66 8.13
CA GLY A 139 10.85 17.64 9.01
C GLY A 139 11.29 19.01 9.54
N LEU A 140 10.79 20.12 8.95
CA LEU A 140 11.17 21.47 9.37
C LEU A 140 11.01 21.75 10.87
N PRO A 141 9.92 21.32 11.55
CA PRO A 141 9.78 21.54 12.99
C PRO A 141 10.93 20.90 13.79
N ALA A 142 11.45 19.76 13.37
CA ALA A 142 12.57 19.08 14.03
C ALA A 142 13.89 19.87 13.82
N LEU A 143 14.10 20.38 12.61
CA LEU A 143 15.27 21.24 12.31
C LEU A 143 15.22 22.55 13.11
N ILE A 144 14.05 23.20 13.20
CA ILE A 144 13.85 24.43 14.01
C ILE A 144 14.12 24.14 15.49
N ALA A 145 13.78 22.95 15.98
CA ALA A 145 14.07 22.51 17.34
C ALA A 145 15.55 22.12 17.57
N GLY A 146 16.43 22.28 16.57
CA GLY A 146 17.87 22.06 16.69
C GLY A 146 18.35 20.66 16.28
N MET A 147 17.48 19.82 15.68
CA MET A 147 17.91 18.51 15.15
C MET A 147 18.77 18.72 13.90
N SER A 148 19.83 17.91 13.72
CA SER A 148 20.61 17.94 12.49
C SER A 148 19.82 17.49 11.28
N PHE A 149 20.18 17.94 10.08
CA PHE A 149 19.57 17.48 8.83
C PHE A 149 19.74 15.96 8.64
N ALA A 150 20.92 15.44 8.98
CA ALA A 150 21.21 14.01 8.90
C ALA A 150 20.30 13.19 9.82
N ASP A 151 20.07 13.64 11.04
CA ASP A 151 19.20 12.93 11.99
C ASP A 151 17.71 13.04 11.60
N ALA A 152 17.29 14.19 11.08
CA ALA A 152 15.90 14.43 10.70
C ALA A 152 15.47 13.56 9.50
N TYR A 153 16.34 13.35 8.51
CA TYR A 153 16.00 12.69 7.25
C TYR A 153 16.80 11.40 7.00
N GLY A 154 17.95 11.19 7.66
CA GLY A 154 18.79 10.00 7.49
C GLY A 154 18.20 8.73 8.10
N VAL A 155 17.18 8.85 8.95
CA VAL A 155 16.50 7.70 9.59
C VAL A 155 16.03 6.64 8.57
N TYR A 156 15.64 7.04 7.39
CA TYR A 156 15.18 6.14 6.32
C TYR A 156 16.30 5.27 5.76
N ILE A 157 17.53 5.82 5.67
CA ILE A 157 18.71 5.08 5.22
C ILE A 157 19.16 4.10 6.30
N LEU A 158 19.12 4.53 7.56
CA LEU A 158 19.47 3.68 8.71
C LEU A 158 18.50 2.51 8.88
N GLN A 159 17.20 2.74 8.64
CA GLN A 159 16.18 1.67 8.73
C GLN A 159 16.35 0.60 7.65
N ALA A 160 16.83 0.94 6.47
CA ALA A 160 16.99 -0.01 5.37
C ALA A 160 18.04 -1.11 5.65
N GLY A 161 18.97 -0.88 6.59
CA GLY A 161 20.02 -1.83 6.98
C GLY A 161 19.85 -2.44 8.38
N GLN A 162 18.72 -2.20 9.04
CA GLN A 162 18.56 -2.55 10.46
C GLN A 162 18.36 -4.05 10.72
N TYR A 163 17.85 -4.79 9.74
CA TYR A 163 17.54 -6.21 9.89
C TYR A 163 18.38 -7.05 8.95
N SER A 164 19.00 -8.11 9.47
CA SER A 164 19.79 -9.08 8.70
C SER A 164 18.93 -10.20 8.10
N GLU A 165 17.77 -10.47 8.71
CA GLU A 165 16.88 -11.55 8.29
C GLU A 165 16.11 -11.17 7.01
N LEU A 166 16.06 -12.07 6.03
CA LEU A 166 15.36 -11.86 4.76
C LEU A 166 13.83 -11.79 4.91
N SER A 167 13.28 -12.40 5.97
CA SER A 167 11.86 -12.35 6.31
C SER A 167 11.66 -12.31 7.82
N LEU A 168 10.81 -11.40 8.29
CA LEU A 168 10.45 -11.20 9.70
C LEU A 168 8.99 -11.64 9.92
N THR A 169 8.75 -12.96 9.88
CA THR A 169 7.41 -13.58 9.95
C THR A 169 6.48 -13.12 8.82
N ALA A 170 7.04 -12.60 7.75
CA ALA A 170 6.32 -12.09 6.59
C ALA A 170 5.95 -13.23 5.62
N PRO A 171 4.70 -13.35 5.12
CA PRO A 171 4.32 -14.38 4.15
C PRO A 171 4.80 -14.00 2.74
N ASN A 172 6.12 -13.92 2.54
CA ASN A 172 6.78 -13.45 1.34
C ASN A 172 7.55 -14.55 0.61
N PHE A 173 8.17 -14.17 -0.50
CA PHE A 173 8.95 -15.08 -1.34
C PHE A 173 10.11 -15.73 -0.58
N TYR A 174 10.73 -15.04 0.37
CA TYR A 174 11.90 -15.54 1.11
C TYR A 174 11.57 -16.68 2.08
N ILE A 175 10.34 -16.77 2.56
CA ILE A 175 9.87 -17.96 3.30
C ILE A 175 9.84 -19.19 2.38
N CYS A 176 9.49 -19.03 1.11
CA CYS A 176 9.55 -20.13 0.15
C CYS A 176 10.99 -20.55 -0.13
N LEU A 177 11.93 -19.60 -0.14
CA LEU A 177 13.36 -19.89 -0.35
C LEU A 177 13.99 -20.61 0.85
N ASP A 178 13.69 -20.21 2.07
CA ASP A 178 14.22 -20.84 3.29
C ASP A 178 13.93 -22.36 3.34
N HIS A 179 12.85 -22.79 2.67
CA HIS A 179 12.50 -24.20 2.51
C HIS A 179 13.19 -24.92 1.33
N LEU A 180 13.71 -24.18 0.35
CA LEU A 180 14.28 -24.73 -0.88
C LEU A 180 15.81 -24.63 -0.93
N VAL A 181 16.38 -23.62 -0.31
CA VAL A 181 17.80 -23.27 -0.36
C VAL A 181 18.26 -22.92 1.05
N SER A 182 19.48 -23.33 1.44
CA SER A 182 20.01 -22.94 2.74
C SER A 182 20.16 -21.42 2.83
N ALA A 183 19.80 -20.83 3.97
CA ALA A 183 19.88 -19.38 4.20
C ALA A 183 21.29 -18.80 3.93
N ALA A 184 22.34 -19.62 4.00
CA ALA A 184 23.72 -19.24 3.70
C ALA A 184 23.98 -18.98 2.20
N GLU A 185 23.13 -19.46 1.30
CA GLU A 185 23.28 -19.28 -0.17
C GLU A 185 22.51 -18.06 -0.69
N CYS A 186 21.62 -17.47 0.12
CA CYS A 186 20.87 -16.25 -0.21
C CYS A 186 21.62 -15.01 0.28
N ASP A 187 22.67 -14.61 -0.44
CA ASP A 187 23.35 -13.35 -0.16
C ASP A 187 22.52 -12.12 -0.61
N ALA A 188 22.97 -10.93 -0.20
CA ALA A 188 22.33 -9.67 -0.56
C ALA A 188 22.28 -9.43 -2.08
N ASN A 189 23.24 -9.97 -2.84
CA ASN A 189 23.30 -9.82 -4.29
C ASN A 189 22.25 -10.68 -5.00
N PHE A 190 21.99 -11.89 -4.48
CA PHE A 190 20.94 -12.75 -4.98
C PHE A 190 19.57 -12.13 -4.72
N ALA A 191 19.33 -11.64 -3.49
CA ALA A 191 18.08 -10.94 -3.13
C ALA A 191 17.86 -9.70 -4.01
N ALA A 192 18.90 -8.88 -4.24
CA ALA A 192 18.84 -7.72 -5.12
C ALA A 192 18.52 -8.12 -6.56
N SER A 193 19.16 -9.17 -7.09
CA SER A 193 18.92 -9.66 -8.45
C SER A 193 17.49 -10.12 -8.65
N LEU A 194 16.92 -10.83 -7.68
CA LEU A 194 15.52 -11.26 -7.69
C LEU A 194 14.55 -10.08 -7.71
N VAL A 195 14.82 -9.06 -6.88
CA VAL A 195 14.02 -7.84 -6.84
C VAL A 195 14.04 -7.16 -8.20
N TRP A 196 15.21 -6.94 -8.79
CA TRP A 196 15.34 -6.34 -10.13
C TRP A 196 14.65 -7.15 -11.21
N PHE A 197 14.76 -8.48 -11.19
CA PHE A 197 14.07 -9.35 -12.12
C PHE A 197 12.54 -9.23 -11.98
N ALA A 198 12.03 -9.30 -10.75
CA ALA A 198 10.59 -9.19 -10.49
C ALA A 198 10.02 -7.83 -10.92
N PHE A 199 10.72 -6.72 -10.62
CA PHE A 199 10.32 -5.39 -11.07
C PHE A 199 10.42 -5.24 -12.59
N GLY A 200 11.47 -5.79 -13.21
CA GLY A 200 11.62 -5.81 -14.66
C GLY A 200 10.47 -6.56 -15.34
N ALA A 201 10.12 -7.74 -14.85
CA ALA A 201 9.02 -8.55 -15.37
C ALA A 201 7.68 -7.84 -15.28
N VAL A 202 7.38 -7.24 -14.10
CA VAL A 202 6.14 -6.45 -13.91
C VAL A 202 6.16 -5.19 -14.77
N GLY A 203 7.30 -4.49 -14.87
CA GLY A 203 7.46 -3.33 -15.75
C GLY A 203 7.17 -3.68 -17.20
N CYS A 204 7.70 -4.79 -17.71
CA CYS A 204 7.41 -5.29 -19.06
C CYS A 204 5.92 -5.66 -19.23
N ALA A 205 5.32 -6.33 -18.26
CA ALA A 205 3.89 -6.67 -18.28
C ALA A 205 2.99 -5.42 -18.29
N MET A 206 3.46 -4.30 -17.71
CA MET A 206 2.76 -3.02 -17.68
C MET A 206 3.01 -2.15 -18.93
N LEU A 207 3.96 -2.51 -19.82
CA LEU A 207 4.25 -1.75 -21.03
C LEU A 207 3.00 -1.37 -21.86
N PRO A 208 1.98 -2.23 -22.03
CA PRO A 208 0.76 -1.83 -22.73
C PRO A 208 0.07 -0.61 -22.11
N LEU A 209 0.14 -0.44 -20.79
CA LEU A 209 -0.47 0.72 -20.10
C LEU A 209 0.22 2.04 -20.45
N TYR A 210 1.48 2.02 -20.89
CA TYR A 210 2.21 3.24 -21.29
C TYR A 210 1.78 3.75 -22.66
N ARG A 211 1.13 2.94 -23.50
CA ARG A 211 0.64 3.38 -24.81
C ARG A 211 -0.51 4.37 -24.63
N LYS A 212 -0.47 5.49 -25.36
CA LYS A 212 -1.51 6.54 -25.32
C LYS A 212 -2.91 6.04 -25.67
N SER A 213 -3.01 4.99 -26.48
CA SER A 213 -4.28 4.40 -26.93
C SER A 213 -5.06 3.67 -25.82
N TYR A 214 -4.45 3.39 -24.68
CA TYR A 214 -5.16 2.76 -23.56
C TYR A 214 -5.81 3.82 -22.68
N ARG A 215 -7.15 3.80 -22.60
CA ARG A 215 -7.89 4.67 -21.68
C ARG A 215 -7.69 4.20 -20.25
N THR A 216 -7.57 5.14 -19.33
CA THR A 216 -7.40 4.88 -17.89
C THR A 216 -8.46 5.60 -17.05
N ASP A 217 -9.67 5.76 -17.64
CA ASP A 217 -10.77 6.50 -17.03
C ASP A 217 -11.53 5.67 -15.99
N ASP A 218 -11.35 4.33 -15.99
CA ASP A 218 -12.01 3.45 -15.03
C ASP A 218 -11.28 3.48 -13.67
N ASP A 219 -11.94 4.01 -12.67
CA ASP A 219 -11.43 4.08 -11.28
C ASP A 219 -11.11 2.69 -10.70
N ARG A 220 -11.79 1.63 -11.19
CA ARG A 220 -11.53 0.23 -10.78
C ARG A 220 -10.13 -0.24 -11.17
N LEU A 221 -9.63 0.22 -12.33
CA LEU A 221 -8.27 -0.09 -12.79
C LEU A 221 -7.23 0.42 -11.79
N TRP A 222 -7.39 1.67 -11.37
CA TRP A 222 -6.47 2.32 -10.43
C TRP A 222 -6.47 1.66 -9.06
N LEU A 223 -7.66 1.28 -8.55
CA LEU A 223 -7.78 0.54 -7.30
C LEU A 223 -7.13 -0.85 -7.40
N THR A 224 -7.39 -1.59 -8.50
CA THR A 224 -6.79 -2.92 -8.70
C THR A 224 -5.27 -2.84 -8.83
N MET A 225 -4.77 -1.83 -9.51
CA MET A 225 -3.33 -1.59 -9.66
C MET A 225 -2.67 -1.23 -8.32
N ALA A 226 -3.30 -0.36 -7.53
CA ALA A 226 -2.82 -0.05 -6.19
C ALA A 226 -2.78 -1.29 -5.31
N ALA A 227 -3.83 -2.13 -5.33
CA ALA A 227 -3.87 -3.38 -4.58
C ALA A 227 -2.79 -4.38 -5.04
N PHE A 228 -2.57 -4.48 -6.35
CA PHE A 228 -1.51 -5.33 -6.90
C PHE A 228 -0.14 -4.91 -6.39
N PHE A 229 0.24 -3.63 -6.49
CA PHE A 229 1.56 -3.18 -6.04
C PHE A 229 1.70 -3.23 -4.51
N ALA A 230 0.65 -2.91 -3.76
CA ALA A 230 0.67 -3.01 -2.30
C ALA A 230 0.88 -4.46 -1.80
N ALA A 231 0.42 -5.47 -2.55
CA ALA A 231 0.65 -6.87 -2.23
C ALA A 231 2.00 -7.38 -2.80
N PHE A 232 2.34 -7.00 -4.04
CA PHE A 232 3.52 -7.46 -4.75
C PHE A 232 4.83 -6.95 -4.14
N MET A 233 4.90 -5.66 -3.78
CA MET A 233 6.14 -5.05 -3.29
C MET A 233 6.68 -5.77 -2.03
N PRO A 234 5.91 -5.91 -0.94
CA PRO A 234 6.42 -6.61 0.24
C PRO A 234 6.62 -8.11 0.02
N TYR A 235 6.03 -8.70 -1.04
CA TYR A 235 6.24 -10.10 -1.37
C TYR A 235 7.65 -10.36 -1.93
N VAL A 236 8.15 -9.45 -2.77
CA VAL A 236 9.45 -9.61 -3.46
C VAL A 236 10.62 -8.91 -2.76
N LEU A 237 10.35 -7.92 -1.91
CA LEU A 237 11.38 -7.21 -1.18
C LEU A 237 11.86 -8.03 0.02
N PRO A 238 13.20 -8.04 0.31
CA PRO A 238 13.73 -8.63 1.53
C PRO A 238 13.45 -7.75 2.76
N HIS A 239 13.68 -8.30 3.94
CA HIS A 239 13.56 -7.63 5.23
C HIS A 239 12.15 -7.11 5.55
N MET A 240 11.12 -7.83 5.04
CA MET A 240 9.74 -7.44 5.26
C MET A 240 9.20 -8.01 6.57
N HIS A 241 8.39 -7.19 7.26
CA HIS A 241 7.68 -7.56 8.48
C HIS A 241 6.26 -8.05 8.18
N GLU A 242 5.68 -8.80 9.11
CA GLU A 242 4.32 -9.34 9.11
C GLU A 242 3.23 -8.30 8.80
N ARG A 243 3.40 -7.03 9.24
CA ARG A 243 2.42 -5.94 9.12
C ARG A 243 2.53 -5.13 7.82
N TYR A 244 3.51 -5.39 6.95
CA TYR A 244 3.73 -4.55 5.76
C TYR A 244 2.67 -4.75 4.67
N TRP A 245 1.77 -5.73 4.82
CA TRP A 245 0.58 -5.88 3.99
C TRP A 245 -0.63 -5.06 4.47
N TYR A 246 -0.53 -4.28 5.55
CA TYR A 246 -1.67 -3.50 6.05
C TYR A 246 -2.32 -2.63 4.95
N PHE A 247 -1.54 -1.95 4.10
CA PHE A 247 -2.05 -1.21 2.96
C PHE A 247 -2.77 -2.11 1.95
N SER A 248 -2.20 -3.26 1.64
CA SER A 248 -2.81 -4.28 0.77
C SER A 248 -4.14 -4.80 1.33
N ASP A 249 -4.24 -5.01 2.64
CA ASP A 249 -5.47 -5.48 3.30
C ASP A 249 -6.62 -4.48 3.12
N ILE A 250 -6.34 -3.19 3.26
CA ILE A 250 -7.33 -2.12 3.04
C ILE A 250 -7.81 -2.10 1.59
N LEU A 251 -6.88 -2.19 0.63
CA LEU A 251 -7.23 -2.19 -0.79
C LEU A 251 -7.96 -3.49 -1.19
N ALA A 252 -7.57 -4.63 -0.64
CA ALA A 252 -8.24 -5.91 -0.83
C ALA A 252 -9.67 -5.89 -0.26
N LEU A 253 -9.88 -5.28 0.92
CA LEU A 253 -11.22 -5.02 1.45
C LEU A 253 -12.07 -4.20 0.47
N MET A 254 -11.51 -3.13 -0.10
CA MET A 254 -12.21 -2.30 -1.08
C MET A 254 -12.59 -3.10 -2.34
N LEU A 255 -11.72 -4.01 -2.80
CA LEU A 255 -12.00 -4.88 -3.94
C LEU A 255 -13.16 -5.85 -3.68
N LEU A 256 -13.46 -6.26 -2.42
CA LEU A 256 -14.66 -7.04 -2.10
C LEU A 256 -15.94 -6.29 -2.47
N PHE A 257 -15.98 -4.97 -2.26
CA PHE A 257 -17.14 -4.14 -2.61
C PHE A 257 -17.21 -3.84 -4.11
N VAL A 258 -16.06 -3.76 -4.79
CA VAL A 258 -16.00 -3.45 -6.22
C VAL A 258 -16.22 -4.70 -7.09
N PHE A 259 -15.73 -5.86 -6.63
CA PHE A 259 -15.81 -7.14 -7.35
C PHE A 259 -16.34 -8.26 -6.45
N PRO A 260 -17.57 -8.19 -5.92
CA PRO A 260 -18.08 -9.15 -4.94
C PRO A 260 -18.07 -10.59 -5.44
N LYS A 261 -18.24 -10.82 -6.74
CA LYS A 261 -18.16 -12.15 -7.36
C LYS A 261 -16.73 -12.73 -7.39
N ARG A 262 -15.71 -11.93 -7.07
CA ARG A 262 -14.29 -12.30 -7.09
C ARG A 262 -13.66 -12.14 -5.71
N TRP A 263 -14.46 -12.34 -4.67
CA TRP A 263 -14.07 -12.22 -3.26
C TRP A 263 -12.79 -13.01 -2.92
N TYR A 264 -12.56 -14.13 -3.61
CA TYR A 264 -11.41 -15.01 -3.41
C TYR A 264 -10.05 -14.31 -3.64
N MET A 265 -9.98 -13.27 -4.50
CA MET A 265 -8.76 -12.49 -4.70
C MET A 265 -8.37 -11.74 -3.42
N SER A 266 -9.37 -11.12 -2.78
CA SER A 266 -9.17 -10.37 -1.54
C SER A 266 -8.82 -11.28 -0.38
N ILE A 267 -9.51 -12.40 -0.23
CA ILE A 267 -9.23 -13.37 0.84
C ILE A 267 -7.84 -13.97 0.69
N ALA A 268 -7.40 -14.26 -0.54
CA ALA A 268 -6.07 -14.80 -0.80
C ALA A 268 -4.93 -13.84 -0.41
N VAL A 269 -5.21 -12.54 -0.27
CA VAL A 269 -4.26 -11.54 0.22
C VAL A 269 -4.42 -11.30 1.73
N MET A 270 -5.66 -11.08 2.18
CA MET A 270 -5.95 -10.70 3.57
C MET A 270 -5.69 -11.82 4.57
N LEU A 271 -5.98 -13.08 4.21
CA LEU A 271 -5.81 -14.22 5.12
C LEU A 271 -4.33 -14.47 5.47
N PRO A 272 -3.38 -14.51 4.51
CA PRO A 272 -1.95 -14.64 4.83
C PRO A 272 -1.41 -13.48 5.67
N SER A 273 -1.83 -12.25 5.37
CA SER A 273 -1.46 -11.06 6.15
C SER A 273 -1.94 -11.18 7.59
N LEU A 274 -3.21 -11.50 7.80
CA LEU A 274 -3.80 -11.67 9.12
C LEU A 274 -3.11 -12.81 9.90
N TYR A 275 -2.85 -13.95 9.23
CA TYR A 275 -2.15 -15.07 9.86
C TYR A 275 -0.76 -14.64 10.38
N ALA A 276 0.03 -13.95 9.56
CA ALA A 276 1.36 -13.47 9.93
C ALA A 276 1.32 -12.50 11.14
N VAL A 277 0.37 -11.56 11.13
CA VAL A 277 0.16 -10.64 12.26
C VAL A 277 -0.23 -11.40 13.54
N CYS A 278 -1.11 -12.40 13.43
CA CYS A 278 -1.51 -13.22 14.58
C CYS A 278 -0.34 -14.08 15.11
N CYS A 279 0.50 -14.64 14.23
CA CYS A 279 1.70 -15.36 14.65
C CYS A 279 2.63 -14.48 15.49
N TYR A 280 2.78 -13.22 15.11
CA TYR A 280 3.60 -12.27 15.84
C TYR A 280 2.96 -11.82 17.17
N LEU A 281 1.70 -11.40 17.13
CA LEU A 281 1.00 -10.82 18.28
C LEU A 281 0.71 -11.82 19.41
N PHE A 282 0.46 -13.07 19.05
CA PHE A 282 0.03 -14.11 19.98
C PHE A 282 1.09 -15.21 20.15
N ASP A 283 2.31 -14.98 19.64
CA ASP A 283 3.43 -15.94 19.68
C ASP A 283 2.98 -17.35 19.27
N SER A 284 2.14 -17.40 18.22
CA SER A 284 1.57 -18.65 17.75
C SER A 284 2.48 -19.33 16.71
N ASP A 285 2.23 -20.61 16.49
CA ASP A 285 3.01 -21.46 15.61
C ASP A 285 3.10 -20.92 14.17
N ARG A 286 4.30 -20.98 13.60
CA ARG A 286 4.65 -20.50 12.26
C ARG A 286 4.65 -21.60 11.19
N GLU A 287 4.27 -22.82 11.53
CA GLU A 287 4.31 -23.98 10.63
C GLU A 287 3.59 -23.75 9.30
N LYS A 288 2.51 -22.96 9.31
CA LYS A 288 1.72 -22.67 8.08
C LYS A 288 2.21 -21.45 7.31
N LEU A 289 3.33 -20.82 7.70
CA LEU A 289 3.77 -19.58 7.06
C LEU A 289 4.13 -19.80 5.59
N LEU A 290 4.72 -20.95 5.23
CA LEU A 290 4.96 -21.32 3.83
C LEU A 290 3.65 -21.42 3.04
N LEU A 291 2.63 -22.11 3.58
CA LEU A 291 1.32 -22.19 2.93
C LEU A 291 0.71 -20.79 2.73
N MET A 292 0.87 -19.90 3.73
CA MET A 292 0.39 -18.52 3.63
C MET A 292 1.18 -17.71 2.59
N ALA A 293 2.49 -17.92 2.46
CA ALA A 293 3.30 -17.29 1.42
C ALA A 293 2.87 -17.74 0.00
N LEU A 294 2.56 -19.02 -0.17
CA LEU A 294 2.03 -19.56 -1.44
C LEU A 294 0.60 -19.02 -1.73
N LEU A 295 -0.23 -18.88 -0.72
CA LEU A 295 -1.57 -18.28 -0.87
C LEU A 295 -1.48 -16.79 -1.22
N MET A 296 -0.53 -16.05 -0.62
CA MET A 296 -0.24 -14.66 -0.97
C MET A 296 0.19 -14.54 -2.44
N LEU A 297 1.08 -15.42 -2.90
CA LEU A 297 1.48 -15.49 -4.31
C LEU A 297 0.27 -15.70 -5.23
N ALA A 298 -0.60 -16.64 -4.89
CA ALA A 298 -1.83 -16.87 -5.64
C ALA A 298 -2.72 -15.62 -5.66
N GLY A 299 -2.86 -14.91 -4.54
CA GLY A 299 -3.56 -13.63 -4.45
C GLY A 299 -2.98 -12.57 -5.38
N ILE A 300 -1.65 -12.40 -5.38
CA ILE A 300 -0.93 -11.47 -6.28
C ILE A 300 -1.16 -11.86 -7.75
N CYS A 301 -1.07 -13.14 -8.10
CA CYS A 301 -1.34 -13.61 -9.46
C CYS A 301 -2.79 -13.34 -9.89
N LEU A 302 -3.77 -13.53 -8.99
CA LEU A 302 -5.17 -13.23 -9.24
C LEU A 302 -5.41 -11.72 -9.45
N LEU A 303 -4.79 -10.86 -8.65
CA LEU A 303 -4.82 -9.40 -8.82
C LEU A 303 -4.18 -8.99 -10.15
N GLY A 304 -3.02 -9.56 -10.49
CA GLY A 304 -2.34 -9.33 -11.77
C GLY A 304 -3.19 -9.76 -12.97
N ARG A 305 -3.83 -10.93 -12.88
CA ARG A 305 -4.78 -11.41 -13.91
C ARG A 305 -5.97 -10.47 -14.08
N GLU A 306 -6.50 -9.96 -12.96
CA GLU A 306 -7.62 -9.01 -13.03
C GLU A 306 -7.19 -7.68 -13.63
N LEU A 307 -6.04 -7.16 -13.21
CA LEU A 307 -5.44 -5.96 -13.79
C LEU A 307 -5.24 -6.11 -15.30
N TYR A 308 -4.65 -7.22 -15.75
CA TYR A 308 -4.47 -7.53 -17.16
C TYR A 308 -5.79 -7.59 -17.95
N ARG A 309 -6.84 -8.18 -17.36
CA ARG A 309 -8.17 -8.22 -17.96
C ARG A 309 -8.77 -6.83 -18.13
N GLN A 310 -8.63 -5.97 -17.12
CA GLN A 310 -9.13 -4.59 -17.18
C GLN A 310 -8.39 -3.79 -18.26
N VAL A 311 -7.06 -3.92 -18.33
CA VAL A 311 -6.24 -3.30 -19.38
C VAL A 311 -6.69 -3.75 -20.77
N ARG A 312 -6.84 -5.07 -20.99
CA ARG A 312 -7.30 -5.59 -22.31
C ARG A 312 -8.69 -5.12 -22.71
N ARG A 313 -9.60 -4.94 -21.76
CA ARG A 313 -10.96 -4.44 -22.04
C ARG A 313 -10.95 -3.00 -22.52
N GLN A 314 -10.01 -2.19 -22.05
CA GLN A 314 -9.85 -0.80 -22.45
C GLN A 314 -9.05 -0.64 -23.75
N ALA A 315 -8.37 -1.69 -24.18
CA ALA A 315 -7.56 -1.72 -25.40
C ALA A 315 -8.34 -1.99 -26.69
N LYS A 316 -9.66 -2.16 -26.65
CA LYS A 316 -10.45 -2.30 -27.88
C LYS A 316 -10.33 -1.02 -28.70
N PRO A 317 -9.96 -1.12 -30.00
CA PRO A 317 -9.85 0.05 -30.88
C PRO A 317 -11.19 0.79 -30.86
N ILE A 318 -11.11 2.12 -30.87
CA ILE A 318 -12.21 2.97 -31.29
C ILE A 318 -12.55 2.45 -32.71
N GLN A 319 -13.65 1.74 -32.84
CA GLN A 319 -14.23 1.58 -34.17
C GLN A 319 -14.43 3.02 -34.66
N GLU A 320 -13.66 3.41 -35.67
CA GLU A 320 -14.00 4.55 -36.48
C GLU A 320 -15.46 4.34 -36.92
N THR A 321 -16.37 5.07 -36.29
CA THR A 321 -17.67 5.26 -36.83
C THR A 321 -17.44 5.94 -38.17
N GLY A 322 -17.37 5.13 -39.23
CA GLY A 322 -17.41 5.63 -40.59
C GLY A 322 -18.67 6.43 -40.73
N GLU A 323 -18.56 7.73 -40.71
CA GLU A 323 -19.42 8.60 -41.43
C GLU A 323 -18.94 8.53 -42.88
N GLU A 324 -19.46 7.56 -43.62
CA GLU A 324 -19.60 7.67 -45.05
C GLU A 324 -20.75 8.67 -45.34
N THR A 325 -20.38 9.65 -46.02
CA THR A 325 -20.99 10.60 -46.97
C THR A 325 -20.92 12.04 -46.57
#